data_ecc948665d384e9f33187dc408b6100f
#
_entry.id   ecc948665d384e9f33187dc408b6100f
#
_cell.length_a   1.000
_cell.length_b   1.000
_cell.length_c   1.000
_cell.angle_alpha   90.00
_cell.angle_beta   90.00
_cell.angle_gamma   90.00
#
_symmetry.space_group_name_H-M   'P 1'
#
loop_
_entity.id
_entity.type
_entity.pdbx_description
1 polymer ?
#
loop_
_entity_poly.entity_id
_entity_poly.type
_entity_poly.pdbx_seq_one_letter_code
_entity_poly.pdbx_strand_id
1 'polypeptide(L)' 'MIHKVSDLCKKIDGLKILSDRLYNTKYNQPKTPERDAEVNSMIDDIQATCKLIASDNKPYDK' A
#
# COMPACT_ATOMS: atom_id res chain seq x y z
N MET A 1 18.96 -5.27 -11.72
CA MET A 1 19.22 -3.87 -11.84
C MET A 1 19.04 -3.14 -10.53
N ILE A 2 19.95 -2.28 -10.27
CA ILE A 2 19.95 -1.53 -9.03
C ILE A 2 18.72 -0.64 -8.94
N HIS A 3 18.33 -0.05 -10.07
CA HIS A 3 17.17 0.83 -10.11
C HIS A 3 15.90 0.12 -9.66
N LYS A 4 15.73 -1.11 -10.13
CA LYS A 4 14.52 -1.85 -9.78
C LYS A 4 14.46 -2.17 -8.30
N VAL A 5 15.58 -2.52 -7.72
CA VAL A 5 15.62 -2.82 -6.30
C VAL A 5 15.29 -1.56 -5.49
N SER A 6 15.88 -0.44 -5.89
CA SER A 6 15.62 0.83 -5.19
C SER A 6 14.15 1.22 -5.28
N ASP A 7 13.57 1.10 -6.47
CA ASP A 7 12.16 1.42 -6.66
C ASP A 7 11.27 0.50 -5.87
N LEU A 8 11.61 -0.77 -5.82
CA LEU A 8 10.86 -1.75 -5.03
C LEU A 8 10.88 -1.38 -3.55
N CYS A 9 12.04 -1.03 -3.04
CA CYS A 9 12.15 -0.63 -1.64
C CYS A 9 11.32 0.61 -1.33
N LYS A 10 11.31 1.57 -2.25
CA LYS A 10 10.48 2.77 -2.06
C LYS A 10 9.01 2.42 -2.04
N LYS A 11 8.57 1.51 -2.88
CA LYS A 11 7.17 1.09 -2.90
C LYS A 11 6.81 0.36 -1.62
N ILE A 12 7.70 -0.46 -1.11
CA ILE A 12 7.47 -1.16 0.14
C ILE A 12 7.39 -0.16 1.31
N ASP A 13 8.26 0.83 1.32
CA ASP A 13 8.21 1.87 2.34
C ASP A 13 6.88 2.62 2.29
N GLY A 14 6.44 2.96 1.09
CA GLY A 14 5.14 3.61 0.93
C GLY A 14 4.00 2.73 1.43
N LEU A 15 4.10 1.44 1.18
CA LEU A 15 3.09 0.48 1.63
C LEU A 15 3.04 0.43 3.16
N LYS A 16 4.19 0.50 3.82
CA LYS A 16 4.22 0.54 5.28
C LYS A 16 3.52 1.78 5.82
N ILE A 17 3.76 2.93 5.20
CA ILE A 17 3.12 4.17 5.61
C ILE A 17 1.61 4.06 5.44
N LEU A 18 1.16 3.53 4.32
CA LEU A 18 -0.27 3.32 4.08
C LEU A 18 -0.87 2.36 5.10
N SER A 19 -0.15 1.31 5.42
CA SER A 19 -0.60 0.33 6.41
C SER A 19 -0.77 0.97 7.78
N ASP A 20 0.21 1.76 8.20
CA ASP A 20 0.13 2.46 9.48
C ASP A 20 -1.05 3.43 9.51
N ARG A 21 -1.23 4.16 8.42
CA ARG A 21 -2.34 5.11 8.33
C ARG A 21 -3.68 4.38 8.38
N LEU A 22 -3.78 3.26 7.69
CA LEU A 22 -5.00 2.45 7.71
C LEU A 22 -5.30 1.99 9.14
N TYR A 23 -4.30 1.50 9.83
CA TYR A 23 -4.47 1.05 11.20
C TYR A 23 -4.97 2.18 12.10
N ASN A 24 -4.31 3.33 12.01
CA ASN A 24 -4.70 4.48 12.82
C ASN A 24 -6.11 4.94 12.51
N THR A 25 -6.46 5.01 11.24
CA THR A 25 -7.77 5.46 10.84
C THR A 25 -8.84 4.50 11.33
N LYS A 26 -8.57 3.20 11.19
CA LYS A 26 -9.57 2.20 11.55
C LYS A 26 -9.77 2.09 13.05
N TYR A 27 -8.72 2.18 13.84
CA TYR A 27 -8.81 1.87 15.26
C TYR A 27 -8.81 3.08 16.17
N ASN A 28 -8.31 4.22 15.70
CA ASN A 28 -8.20 5.40 16.54
C ASN A 28 -9.23 6.47 16.25
N GLN A 29 -10.01 6.32 15.20
CA GLN A 29 -11.03 7.30 14.85
C GLN A 29 -12.42 6.73 15.04
N PRO A 30 -13.40 7.59 15.34
CA PRO A 30 -14.78 7.10 15.52
C PRO A 30 -15.30 6.46 14.25
N LYS A 31 -16.16 5.49 14.42
CA LYS A 31 -16.77 4.81 13.30
C LYS A 31 -17.85 5.70 12.69
N THR A 32 -17.57 6.21 11.52
CA THR A 32 -18.50 7.04 10.75
C THR A 32 -18.48 6.60 9.31
N PRO A 33 -19.49 6.98 8.51
CA PRO A 33 -19.46 6.66 7.08
C PRO A 33 -18.25 7.27 6.38
N GLU A 34 -17.84 8.45 6.80
CA GLU A 34 -16.64 9.09 6.20
C GLU A 34 -15.39 8.29 6.51
N ARG A 35 -15.26 7.81 7.74
CA ARG A 35 -14.12 6.99 8.10
C ARG A 35 -14.11 5.68 7.32
N ASP A 36 -15.27 5.07 7.16
CA ASP A 36 -15.36 3.82 6.42
C ASP A 36 -14.99 4.02 4.96
N ALA A 37 -15.42 5.13 4.36
CA ALA A 37 -15.04 5.44 2.99
C ALA A 37 -13.53 5.63 2.88
N GLU A 38 -12.93 6.32 3.83
CA GLU A 38 -11.49 6.53 3.84
C GLU A 38 -10.73 5.23 3.99
N VAL A 39 -11.19 4.36 4.88
CA VAL A 39 -10.59 3.05 5.08
C VAL A 39 -10.64 2.24 3.79
N ASN A 40 -11.78 2.24 3.11
CA ASN A 40 -11.91 1.52 1.85
C ASN A 40 -10.98 2.07 0.79
N SER A 41 -10.83 3.38 0.72
CA SER A 41 -9.91 4.01 -0.22
C SER A 41 -8.47 3.60 0.07
N MET A 42 -8.10 3.55 1.33
CA MET A 42 -6.75 3.12 1.71
C MET A 42 -6.50 1.67 1.35
N ILE A 43 -7.50 0.81 1.53
CA ILE A 43 -7.39 -0.59 1.16
C ILE A 43 -7.17 -0.71 -0.35
N ASP A 44 -7.91 0.07 -1.14
CA ASP A 44 -7.72 0.06 -2.58
C ASP A 44 -6.31 0.50 -2.97
N ASP A 45 -5.80 1.53 -2.32
CA ASP A 45 -4.45 2.02 -2.59
C ASP A 45 -3.40 0.95 -2.26
N ILE A 46 -3.58 0.27 -1.15
CA ILE A 46 -2.67 -0.80 -0.74
C ILE A 46 -2.70 -1.92 -1.76
N GLN A 47 -3.88 -2.32 -2.21
CA GLN A 47 -4.00 -3.37 -3.20
C GLN A 47 -3.36 -2.97 -4.52
N ALA A 48 -3.57 -1.74 -4.95
CA ALA A 48 -2.96 -1.24 -6.18
C ALA A 48 -1.43 -1.25 -6.07
N THR A 49 -0.91 -0.83 -4.92
CA THR A 49 0.53 -0.83 -4.70
C THR A 49 1.09 -2.25 -4.72
N CYS A 50 0.40 -3.20 -4.11
CA CYS A 50 0.81 -4.59 -4.15
C CYS A 50 0.86 -5.13 -5.56
N LYS A 51 -0.12 -4.77 -6.38
CA LYS A 51 -0.13 -5.20 -7.78
C LYS A 51 1.04 -4.63 -8.54
N LEU A 52 1.37 -3.37 -8.29
CA LEU A 52 2.52 -2.75 -8.94
C LEU A 52 3.81 -3.44 -8.54
N ILE A 53 3.97 -3.77 -7.27
CA ILE A 53 5.16 -4.46 -6.79
C ILE A 53 5.27 -5.82 -7.47
N ALA A 54 4.20 -6.57 -7.51
CA ALA A 54 4.20 -7.88 -8.14
C ALA A 54 4.51 -7.78 -9.64
N SER A 55 3.94 -6.79 -10.29
CA SER A 55 4.16 -6.59 -11.72
C SER A 55 5.62 -6.25 -12.02
N ASP A 56 6.21 -5.40 -11.19
CA ASP A 56 7.60 -4.99 -11.40
C ASP A 56 8.58 -6.13 -11.19
N ASN A 57 8.21 -7.12 -10.41
CA ASN A 57 9.09 -8.24 -10.13
C ASN A 57 8.86 -9.43 -11.05
N LYS A 58 7.90 -9.32 -11.93
CA LYS A 58 7.52 -10.40 -12.80
C LYS A 58 8.69 -10.91 -13.67
N PRO A 59 9.54 -10.05 -14.22
CA PRO A 59 10.62 -10.54 -15.05
C PRO A 59 11.57 -11.49 -14.38
N TYR A 60 11.59 -11.54 -13.08
CA TYR A 60 12.50 -12.42 -12.38
C TYR A 60 12.06 -13.87 -12.42
N ASP A 61 10.89 -14.10 -12.87
CA ASP A 61 10.39 -15.45 -12.93
C ASP A 61 10.96 -16.26 -14.02
N LYS A 62 11.59 -15.68 -14.91
CA LYS A 62 12.00 -16.37 -16.03
C LYS A 62 12.99 -17.17 -16.03
#